data_029aea0f641253153e03b432248786d2
#
_entry.id   029aea0f641253153e03b432248786d2
#
_cell.length_a   1.000
_cell.length_b   1.000
_cell.length_c   1.000
_cell.angle_alpha   90.00
_cell.angle_beta   90.00
_cell.angle_gamma   90.00
#
_symmetry.space_group_name_H-M   'P 1'
#
loop_
_entity.id
_entity.type
_entity.pdbx_description
1 polymer ?
#
loop_
_entity_poly.entity_id
_entity_poly.type
_entity_poly.pdbx_seq_one_letter_code
_entity_poly.pdbx_strand_id
1 'polypeptide(L)'
;MVIRRGDIFYADLRPVIGSEQGGVRPVLIIQNDVGNRHSPTVICAAITSQMNKAKLPTHVELDSRKYDLVKDSVVLLEQLRTIDKKRLKDKVCHLDSQILVKIDKALEVSLELYTYCLLYTSPS
;
A
#
# COMPACT_ATOMS: atom_id res chain seq x y z
N MET A 1 9.25 -0.84 17.51
CA MET A 1 8.14 -1.20 16.62
C MET A 1 8.69 -2.00 15.45
N VAL A 2 8.17 -3.19 15.24
CA VAL A 2 8.57 -4.03 14.11
C VAL A 2 7.67 -3.72 12.93
N ILE A 3 8.26 -3.35 11.81
CA ILE A 3 7.56 -3.00 10.58
C ILE A 3 7.99 -3.99 9.51
N ARG A 4 7.02 -4.65 8.85
CA ARG A 4 7.29 -5.60 7.78
C ARG A 4 6.51 -5.19 6.53
N ARG A 5 7.09 -5.50 5.37
CA ARG A 5 6.36 -5.33 4.10
C ARG A 5 5.07 -6.15 4.15
N GLY A 6 3.96 -5.53 3.81
CA GLY A 6 2.64 -6.15 3.91
C GLY A 6 1.87 -5.83 5.17
N ASP A 7 2.48 -5.10 6.11
CA ASP A 7 1.76 -4.61 7.29
C ASP A 7 0.86 -3.44 6.93
N ILE A 8 -0.30 -3.39 7.56
CA ILE A 8 -1.17 -2.21 7.53
C ILE A 8 -1.07 -1.51 8.88
N PHE A 9 -0.77 -0.21 8.85
CA PHE A 9 -0.72 0.65 10.03
C PHE A 9 -1.65 1.81 9.84
N TYR A 10 -2.21 2.33 10.93
CA TYR A 10 -2.73 3.68 10.92
C TYR A 10 -1.56 4.65 10.91
N ALA A 11 -1.66 5.70 10.13
CA ALA A 11 -0.63 6.72 10.01
C ALA A 11 -1.25 8.10 10.07
N ASP A 12 -0.57 9.03 10.73
CA ASP A 12 -0.98 10.42 10.76
C ASP A 12 -0.40 11.12 9.53
N LEU A 13 -1.25 11.44 8.58
CA LEU A 13 -0.86 12.01 7.29
C LEU A 13 -1.01 13.54 7.25
N ARG A 14 -1.20 14.17 8.40
CA ARG A 14 -1.28 15.64 8.47
C ARG A 14 0.12 16.27 8.38
N PRO A 15 0.27 17.47 7.81
CA PRO A 15 -0.76 18.26 7.15
C PRO A 15 -1.12 17.74 5.77
N VAL A 16 -2.30 18.15 5.28
CA VAL A 16 -2.81 17.78 3.97
C VAL A 16 -2.57 18.92 2.99
N ILE A 17 -2.18 18.59 1.76
CA ILE A 17 -2.01 19.56 0.68
C ILE A 17 -2.94 19.17 -0.48
N GLY A 18 -3.80 20.11 -0.88
CA GLY A 18 -4.71 19.94 -1.99
C GLY A 18 -5.69 18.78 -1.79
N SER A 19 -5.76 17.85 -2.75
CA SER A 19 -6.67 16.73 -2.75
C SER A 19 -6.12 15.49 -2.04
N GLU A 20 -4.96 15.59 -1.39
CA GLU A 20 -4.38 14.48 -0.66
C GLU A 20 -5.27 14.06 0.51
N GLN A 21 -5.28 12.75 0.81
CA GLN A 21 -5.96 12.27 2.00
C GLN A 21 -5.18 12.68 3.24
N GLY A 22 -5.90 13.18 4.24
CA GLY A 22 -5.29 13.63 5.48
C GLY A 22 -5.88 12.93 6.69
N GLY A 23 -5.39 13.34 7.88
CA GLY A 23 -5.78 12.77 9.15
C GLY A 23 -5.13 11.42 9.40
N VAL A 24 -5.67 10.67 10.35
CA VAL A 24 -5.19 9.33 10.67
C VAL A 24 -5.89 8.32 9.76
N ARG A 25 -5.13 7.66 8.90
CA ARG A 25 -5.66 6.77 7.86
C ARG A 25 -4.85 5.48 7.81
N PRO A 26 -5.47 4.37 7.40
CA PRO A 26 -4.70 3.15 7.19
C PRO A 26 -3.81 3.28 5.96
N VAL A 27 -2.61 2.73 6.05
CA VAL A 27 -1.67 2.67 4.93
C VAL A 27 -1.06 1.27 4.88
N LEU A 28 -0.70 0.83 3.68
CA LEU A 28 -0.02 -0.46 3.48
C LEU A 28 1.48 -0.20 3.29
N ILE A 29 2.29 -0.89 4.09
CA ILE A 29 3.75 -0.82 3.95
C ILE A 29 4.16 -1.66 2.75
N ILE A 30 4.76 -1.01 1.76
CA ILE A 30 5.25 -1.67 0.55
C ILE A 30 6.77 -1.68 0.43
N GLN A 31 7.44 -0.93 1.29
CA GLN A 31 8.90 -0.89 1.32
C GLN A 31 9.49 -2.25 1.70
N ASN A 32 10.65 -2.58 1.13
CA ASN A 32 11.36 -3.80 1.46
C ASN A 32 11.78 -3.84 2.94
N ASP A 33 12.00 -5.07 3.45
CA ASP A 33 12.22 -5.23 4.90
C ASP A 33 13.59 -4.76 5.37
N VAL A 34 14.57 -4.67 4.49
CA VAL A 34 15.87 -4.06 4.85
C VAL A 34 15.65 -2.57 5.14
N GLY A 35 14.94 -1.87 4.26
CA GLY A 35 14.56 -0.48 4.48
C GLY A 35 13.67 -0.32 5.71
N ASN A 36 12.71 -1.21 5.90
CA ASN A 36 11.82 -1.17 7.06
C ASN A 36 12.59 -1.28 8.38
N ARG A 37 13.70 -1.99 8.37
CA ARG A 37 14.53 -2.17 9.57
C ARG A 37 15.46 -0.99 9.80
N HIS A 38 16.03 -0.42 8.76
CA HIS A 38 17.15 0.52 8.88
C HIS A 38 16.86 1.95 8.47
N SER A 39 15.87 2.19 7.60
CA SER A 39 15.55 3.55 7.17
C SER A 39 14.68 4.28 8.20
N PRO A 40 14.83 5.61 8.34
CA PRO A 40 13.92 6.37 9.19
C PRO A 40 12.55 6.59 8.54
N THR A 41 12.38 6.23 7.28
CA THR A 41 11.14 6.41 6.53
C THR A 41 10.63 5.08 5.98
N VAL A 42 9.36 5.07 5.61
CA VAL A 42 8.73 3.92 4.93
C VAL A 42 7.99 4.38 3.69
N ILE A 43 8.01 3.54 2.66
CA ILE A 43 7.19 3.73 1.47
C ILE A 43 5.88 2.98 1.69
N CYS A 44 4.75 3.67 1.49
CA CYS A 44 3.45 3.08 1.73
C CYS A 44 2.46 3.46 0.64
N ALA A 45 1.36 2.70 0.57
CA ALA A 45 0.25 2.95 -0.34
C ALA A 45 -0.97 3.37 0.46
N ALA A 46 -1.75 4.29 -0.10
CA ALA A 46 -2.98 4.75 0.51
C ALA A 46 -4.05 3.65 0.48
N ILE A 47 -4.90 3.64 1.50
CA ILE A 47 -6.06 2.75 1.60
C ILE A 47 -7.30 3.61 1.78
N THR A 48 -8.34 3.33 1.02
CA THR A 48 -9.62 4.06 1.10
C THR A 48 -10.77 3.10 1.32
N SER A 49 -11.81 3.56 2.01
CA SER A 49 -13.06 2.81 2.14
C SER A 49 -14.12 3.23 1.11
N GLN A 50 -13.77 4.11 0.19
CA GLN A 50 -14.70 4.56 -0.86
C GLN A 50 -14.72 3.54 -1.99
N MET A 51 -15.63 2.58 -1.88
CA MET A 51 -15.71 1.44 -2.81
C MET A 51 -16.44 1.76 -4.12
N ASN A 52 -17.07 2.93 -4.22
CA ASN A 52 -17.83 3.32 -5.40
C ASN A 52 -16.98 3.95 -6.50
N LYS A 53 -15.69 4.09 -6.29
CA LYS A 53 -14.79 4.61 -7.33
C LYS A 53 -14.60 3.57 -8.43
N ALA A 54 -14.36 4.05 -9.65
CA ALA A 54 -14.03 3.17 -10.77
C ALA A 54 -12.78 2.36 -10.43
N LYS A 55 -12.84 1.07 -10.68
CA LYS A 55 -11.71 0.18 -10.40
C LYS A 55 -10.62 0.36 -11.43
N LEU A 56 -9.40 0.42 -10.97
CA LEU A 56 -8.21 0.46 -11.81
C LEU A 56 -7.39 -0.81 -11.59
N PRO A 57 -6.54 -1.19 -12.55
CA PRO A 57 -5.66 -2.35 -12.35
C PRO A 57 -4.66 -2.15 -11.21
N THR A 58 -4.51 -0.93 -10.72
CA THR A 58 -3.67 -0.59 -9.56
C THR A 58 -4.42 -0.67 -8.23
N HIS A 59 -5.70 -1.07 -8.24
CA HIS A 59 -6.51 -1.20 -7.04
C HIS A 59 -6.57 -2.65 -6.58
N VAL A 60 -6.45 -2.88 -5.27
CA VAL A 60 -6.61 -4.20 -4.66
C VAL A 60 -7.62 -4.10 -3.53
N GLU A 61 -8.70 -4.86 -3.62
CA GLU A 61 -9.76 -4.86 -2.61
C GLU A 61 -9.36 -5.70 -1.39
N LEU A 62 -9.73 -5.23 -0.21
CA LEU A 62 -9.51 -5.91 1.06
C LEU A 62 -10.86 -6.11 1.77
N ASP A 63 -11.16 -7.35 2.13
CA ASP A 63 -12.35 -7.72 2.90
C ASP A 63 -12.10 -7.36 4.37
N SER A 64 -12.96 -6.50 4.93
CA SER A 64 -12.83 -6.03 6.31
C SER A 64 -12.88 -7.18 7.32
N ARG A 65 -13.66 -8.22 7.02
CA ARG A 65 -13.81 -9.35 7.93
C ARG A 65 -12.54 -10.19 8.02
N LYS A 66 -11.76 -10.23 6.94
CA LYS A 66 -10.53 -11.01 6.88
C LYS A 66 -9.34 -10.27 7.49
N TYR A 67 -9.32 -8.94 7.38
CA TYR A 67 -8.14 -8.14 7.72
C TYR A 67 -8.35 -7.16 8.89
N ASP A 68 -9.38 -7.35 9.69
CA ASP A 68 -9.63 -6.51 10.87
C ASP A 68 -9.79 -5.02 10.55
N LEU A 69 -10.29 -4.71 9.39
CA LEU A 69 -10.58 -3.34 9.00
C LEU A 69 -12.00 -2.96 9.42
N VAL A 70 -12.22 -1.68 9.70
CA VAL A 70 -13.55 -1.19 10.10
C VAL A 70 -14.54 -1.36 8.95
N LYS A 71 -14.09 -1.13 7.72
CA LYS A 71 -14.90 -1.25 6.51
C LYS A 71 -14.11 -1.94 5.42
N ASP A 72 -14.82 -2.56 4.47
CA ASP A 72 -14.20 -3.02 3.23
C ASP A 72 -13.45 -1.86 2.59
N SER A 73 -12.25 -2.14 2.11
CA SER A 73 -11.33 -1.09 1.69
C SER A 73 -10.64 -1.48 0.39
N VAL A 74 -10.00 -0.49 -0.22
CA VAL A 74 -9.22 -0.67 -1.45
C VAL A 74 -7.84 -0.07 -1.22
N VAL A 75 -6.81 -0.83 -1.55
CA VAL A 75 -5.44 -0.31 -1.59
C VAL A 75 -5.24 0.35 -2.95
N LEU A 76 -4.73 1.57 -2.94
CA LEU A 76 -4.53 2.38 -4.14
C LEU A 76 -3.04 2.41 -4.46
N LEU A 77 -2.59 1.49 -5.33
CA LEU A 77 -1.17 1.36 -5.62
C LEU A 77 -0.64 2.44 -6.57
N GLU A 78 -1.51 3.31 -7.05
CA GLU A 78 -1.10 4.53 -7.76
C GLU A 78 -0.88 5.70 -6.78
N GLN A 79 -1.27 5.56 -5.52
CA GLN A 79 -1.09 6.61 -4.51
C GLN A 79 -0.05 6.17 -3.49
N LEU A 80 1.20 6.29 -3.89
CA LEU A 80 2.34 5.92 -3.07
C LEU A 80 2.95 7.16 -2.45
N ARG A 81 3.46 7.02 -1.23
CA ARG A 81 4.19 8.11 -0.59
C ARG A 81 5.20 7.56 0.40
N THR A 82 6.19 8.38 0.70
CA THR A 82 7.18 8.09 1.73
C THR A 82 6.87 8.94 2.95
N ILE A 83 6.77 8.30 4.11
CA ILE A 83 6.48 9.00 5.35
C ILE A 83 7.52 8.63 6.40
N ASP A 84 7.70 9.51 7.38
CA ASP A 84 8.54 9.23 8.55
C ASP A 84 7.88 8.13 9.39
N LYS A 85 8.67 7.20 9.90
CA LYS A 85 8.16 6.14 10.77
C LYS A 85 7.43 6.67 11.99
N LYS A 86 7.77 7.88 12.44
CA LYS A 86 7.09 8.53 13.57
C LYS A 86 5.61 8.81 13.31
N ARG A 87 5.20 8.83 12.04
CA ARG A 87 3.80 9.01 11.69
C ARG A 87 2.96 7.75 11.86
N LEU A 88 3.60 6.59 11.98
CA LEU A 88 2.90 5.32 12.15
C LEU A 88 2.33 5.23 13.57
N LYS A 89 1.07 4.79 13.65
CA LYS A 89 0.35 4.57 14.91
C LYS A 89 0.17 3.06 15.09
N ASP A 90 -1.02 2.60 15.40
CA ASP A 90 -1.28 1.20 15.67
C ASP A 90 -1.20 0.35 14.41
N LYS A 91 -0.64 -0.84 14.56
CA LYS A 91 -0.67 -1.85 13.51
C LYS A 91 -2.05 -2.49 13.47
N VAL A 92 -2.63 -2.58 12.28
CA VAL A 92 -3.94 -3.18 12.07
C VAL A 92 -3.82 -4.68 11.83
N CYS A 93 -3.01 -5.07 10.85
CA CYS A 93 -2.86 -6.46 10.46
C CYS A 93 -1.64 -6.62 9.54
N HIS A 94 -1.39 -7.87 9.16
CA HIS A 94 -0.40 -8.21 8.14
C HIS A 94 -1.12 -8.99 7.04
N LEU A 95 -0.94 -8.58 5.79
CA LEU A 95 -1.58 -9.25 4.65
C LEU A 95 -0.94 -10.60 4.39
N ASP A 96 -1.76 -11.57 3.99
CA ASP A 96 -1.26 -12.90 3.65
C ASP A 96 -0.60 -12.92 2.26
N SER A 97 0.09 -14.02 1.95
CA SER A 97 0.85 -14.14 0.71
C SER A 97 -0.04 -14.08 -0.53
N GLN A 98 -1.27 -14.54 -0.45
CA GLN A 98 -2.17 -14.53 -1.61
C GLN A 98 -2.53 -13.11 -2.03
N ILE A 99 -2.85 -12.25 -1.07
CA ILE A 99 -3.18 -10.86 -1.38
C ILE A 99 -1.92 -10.08 -1.75
N LEU A 100 -0.77 -10.41 -1.16
CA LEU A 100 0.49 -9.74 -1.49
C LEU A 100 0.91 -9.98 -2.94
N VAL A 101 0.57 -11.13 -3.53
CA VAL A 101 0.78 -11.36 -4.96
C VAL A 101 -0.02 -10.36 -5.79
N LYS A 102 -1.25 -10.07 -5.39
CA LYS A 102 -2.07 -9.06 -6.08
C LYS A 102 -1.51 -7.66 -5.90
N ILE A 103 -1.00 -7.36 -4.71
CA ILE A 103 -0.33 -6.08 -4.43
C ILE A 103 0.88 -5.91 -5.34
N ASP A 104 1.71 -6.94 -5.46
CA ASP A 104 2.91 -6.90 -6.30
C ASP A 104 2.55 -6.67 -7.76
N LYS A 105 1.52 -7.34 -8.27
CA LYS A 105 1.06 -7.15 -9.64
C LYS A 105 0.54 -5.72 -9.86
N ALA A 106 -0.21 -5.20 -8.92
CA ALA A 106 -0.72 -3.83 -9.01
C ALA A 106 0.42 -2.81 -8.98
N LEU A 107 1.47 -3.06 -8.20
CA LEU A 107 2.68 -2.22 -8.19
C LEU A 107 3.42 -2.30 -9.51
N GLU A 108 3.54 -3.48 -10.11
CA GLU A 108 4.16 -3.63 -11.42
C GLU A 108 3.44 -2.78 -12.46
N VAL A 109 2.11 -2.77 -12.43
CA VAL A 109 1.31 -1.94 -13.33
C VAL A 109 1.52 -0.46 -13.02
N SER A 110 1.43 -0.09 -11.76
CA SER A 110 1.54 1.31 -11.33
C SER A 110 2.88 1.93 -11.73
N LEU A 111 3.96 1.16 -11.60
CA LEU A 111 5.33 1.62 -11.86
C LEU A 111 5.86 1.15 -13.22
N GLU A 112 5.02 0.46 -14.00
CA GLU A 112 5.36 -0.03 -15.35
C GLU A 112 6.50 -1.05 -15.36
N LEU A 113 6.69 -1.77 -14.26
CA LEU A 113 7.78 -2.74 -14.15
C LEU A 113 7.55 -3.98 -15.00
N TYR A 114 6.30 -4.39 -15.19
CA TYR A 114 5.93 -5.55 -16.00
C TYR A 114 6.36 -5.38 -17.47
N THR A 115 6.46 -4.14 -17.95
CA THR A 115 6.88 -3.84 -19.31
C THR A 115 8.31 -4.32 -19.57
N TYR A 116 9.18 -4.17 -18.58
CA TYR A 116 10.54 -4.68 -18.66
C TYR A 116 10.57 -6.19 -18.82
N CYS A 117 9.79 -6.89 -18.02
CA CYS A 117 9.72 -8.34 -18.09
C CYS A 117 9.24 -8.81 -19.46
N LEU A 118 8.25 -8.14 -20.04
CA LEU A 118 7.74 -8.46 -21.37
C LEU A 118 8.78 -8.24 -22.45
N LEU A 119 9.55 -7.16 -22.36
CA LEU A 119 10.60 -6.87 -23.33
C LEU A 119 11.71 -7.93 -23.30
N TYR A 120 12.07 -8.41 -22.12
CA TYR A 120 13.13 -9.41 -21.98
C TYR A 120 12.66 -10.81 -22.31
N THR A 121 11.40 -11.12 -22.13
CA THR A 121 10.85 -12.45 -22.39
C THR A 121 10.22 -12.58 -23.77
N SER A 122 9.91 -11.47 -24.41
CA SER A 122 9.32 -11.48 -25.75
C SER A 122 10.37 -11.85 -26.81
N PRO A 123 10.05 -12.77 -27.69
CA PRO A 123 10.97 -13.16 -28.76
C PRO A 123 11.09 -12.14 -29.88
N SER A 124 10.31 -11.12 -29.86
CA SER A 124 10.33 -10.07 -30.89
C SER A 124 11.47 -9.10 -30.74
#